data_8cf63e1866e8e8877645c70b361ca739
#
_entry.id   8cf63e1866e8e8877645c70b361ca739
#
_cell.length_a   1.000
_cell.length_b   1.000
_cell.length_c   1.000
_cell.angle_alpha   90.00
_cell.angle_beta   90.00
_cell.angle_gamma   90.00
#
_symmetry.space_group_name_H-M   'P 1'
#
loop_
_entity.id
_entity.type
_entity.pdbx_description
1 polymer ?
#
loop_
_entity_poly.entity_id
_entity_poly.type
_entity_poly.pdbx_seq_one_letter_code
_entity_poly.pdbx_strand_id
1 'polypeptide(L)'
;MENEMKTTNDRAAAELLGNPNFPAISYGGYRGLSRSEQPSLAELKEDMKILHAMGIRFLRTYNVQLPHAGNVVKAIHELKQEDSNFEMYVMLGAWIDCAGAWTDFPDHSVEDAEANAQEIERAVALAERYPDIVKVIA
;
A
#
# COMPACT_ATOMS: atom_id res chain seq x y z
N MET A 1 3.80 11.89 34.28
CA MET A 1 4.46 11.82 32.96
C MET A 1 4.32 10.39 32.49
N GLU A 2 3.29 10.15 31.72
CA GLU A 2 3.17 8.88 31.02
C GLU A 2 4.15 8.90 29.85
N ASN A 3 5.24 8.17 30.00
CA ASN A 3 6.11 7.81 28.92
C ASN A 3 5.35 6.79 28.12
N GLU A 4 4.53 7.24 27.14
CA GLU A 4 4.01 6.34 26.12
C GLU A 4 5.23 5.73 25.44
N MET A 5 5.54 4.50 25.82
CA MET A 5 6.46 3.70 25.03
C MET A 5 5.84 3.58 23.64
N LYS A 6 6.30 4.41 22.70
CA LYS A 6 6.07 4.17 21.28
C LYS A 6 6.39 2.71 21.04
N THR A 7 5.38 1.94 20.68
CA THR A 7 5.63 0.57 20.22
C THR A 7 6.70 0.66 19.15
N THR A 8 7.70 -0.21 19.17
CA THR A 8 8.84 -0.23 18.24
C THR A 8 8.44 -0.19 16.77
N ASN A 9 7.13 -0.38 16.45
CA ASN A 9 6.55 -0.46 15.12
C ASN A 9 5.73 0.78 14.70
N ASP A 10 5.70 1.86 15.51
CA ASP A 10 5.02 3.11 15.14
C ASP A 10 6.05 4.13 14.65
N ARG A 11 6.34 4.09 13.34
CA ARG A 11 7.34 4.93 12.69
C ARG A 11 6.68 5.98 11.80
N ALA A 12 7.26 7.18 11.77
CA ALA A 12 6.84 8.23 10.84
C ALA A 12 7.38 7.95 9.42
N ALA A 13 6.68 8.45 8.41
CA ALA A 13 7.12 8.33 7.02
C ALA A 13 8.55 8.82 6.78
N ALA A 14 8.95 9.92 7.44
CA ALA A 14 10.30 10.47 7.35
C ALA A 14 11.40 9.53 7.87
N GLU A 15 11.07 8.63 8.78
CA GLU A 15 12.01 7.61 9.29
C GLU A 15 12.18 6.43 8.32
N LEU A 16 11.22 6.23 7.44
CA LEU A 16 11.13 5.08 6.53
C LEU A 16 11.67 5.38 5.13
N LEU A 17 11.29 6.54 4.58
CA LEU A 17 11.61 6.93 3.21
C LEU A 17 13.11 7.14 3.05
N GLY A 18 13.70 6.42 2.07
CA GLY A 18 15.13 6.48 1.79
C GLY A 18 16.02 5.83 2.84
N ASN A 19 15.47 5.18 3.84
CA ASN A 19 16.23 4.49 4.88
C ASN A 19 16.59 3.06 4.43
N PRO A 20 17.89 2.71 4.32
CA PRO A 20 18.32 1.39 3.87
C PRO A 20 17.92 0.25 4.83
N ASN A 21 17.53 0.54 6.06
CA ASN A 21 17.02 -0.45 7.01
C ASN A 21 15.54 -0.83 6.73
N PHE A 22 14.88 -0.09 5.85
CA PHE A 22 13.51 -0.32 5.41
C PHE A 22 13.44 -0.45 3.88
N PRO A 23 14.02 -1.53 3.31
CA PRO A 23 13.98 -1.74 1.87
C PRO A 23 12.55 -1.80 1.35
N ALA A 24 12.33 -1.18 0.19
CA ALA A 24 11.03 -1.07 -0.45
C ALA A 24 10.96 -1.84 -1.76
N ILE A 25 9.77 -2.30 -2.11
CA ILE A 25 9.49 -2.95 -3.39
C ILE A 25 8.10 -2.57 -3.89
N SER A 26 7.95 -2.42 -5.20
CA SER A 26 6.64 -2.36 -5.83
C SER A 26 6.01 -3.75 -5.85
N TYR A 27 4.75 -3.86 -5.43
CA TYR A 27 4.12 -5.14 -5.18
C TYR A 27 2.74 -5.25 -5.84
N GLY A 28 2.54 -6.33 -6.58
CA GLY A 28 1.25 -6.70 -7.16
C GLY A 28 0.72 -8.03 -6.59
N GLY A 29 1.52 -9.07 -6.65
CA GLY A 29 1.15 -10.39 -6.09
C GLY A 29 0.08 -11.14 -6.87
N TYR A 30 -0.25 -10.68 -8.07
CA TYR A 30 -1.22 -11.35 -8.94
C TYR A 30 -0.71 -12.72 -9.38
N ARG A 31 -1.58 -13.73 -9.33
CA ARG A 31 -1.25 -15.12 -9.72
C ARG A 31 -1.58 -15.41 -11.19
N GLY A 32 -2.53 -14.68 -11.78
CA GLY A 32 -2.95 -14.80 -13.15
C GLY A 32 -2.39 -13.72 -14.06
N LEU A 33 -2.83 -13.71 -15.31
CA LEU A 33 -2.43 -12.73 -16.33
C LEU A 33 -3.28 -11.46 -16.31
N SER A 34 -4.32 -11.42 -15.49
CA SER A 34 -5.26 -10.29 -15.39
C SER A 34 -5.33 -9.74 -13.99
N ARG A 35 -5.40 -8.41 -13.86
CA ARG A 35 -5.65 -7.73 -12.58
C ARG A 35 -7.09 -7.91 -12.08
N SER A 36 -8.01 -8.40 -12.90
CA SER A 36 -9.36 -8.77 -12.47
C SER A 36 -9.37 -10.03 -11.62
N GLU A 37 -8.37 -10.88 -11.75
CA GLU A 37 -8.16 -12.06 -10.90
C GLU A 37 -7.38 -11.65 -9.65
N GLN A 38 -8.11 -11.22 -8.62
CA GLN A 38 -7.51 -10.74 -7.38
C GLN A 38 -6.91 -11.90 -6.57
N PRO A 39 -5.68 -11.74 -6.03
CA PRO A 39 -5.12 -12.71 -5.12
C PRO A 39 -5.97 -12.80 -3.84
N SER A 40 -6.08 -13.99 -3.27
CA SER A 40 -6.77 -14.20 -2.01
C SER A 40 -5.99 -13.58 -0.84
N LEU A 41 -6.68 -13.33 0.27
CA LEU A 41 -6.03 -12.83 1.48
C LEU A 41 -4.94 -13.79 1.98
N ALA A 42 -5.16 -15.10 1.86
CA ALA A 42 -4.18 -16.12 2.24
C ALA A 42 -2.92 -16.05 1.36
N GLU A 43 -3.07 -15.88 0.05
CA GLU A 43 -1.95 -15.71 -0.88
C GLU A 43 -1.16 -14.42 -0.58
N LEU A 44 -1.86 -13.32 -0.28
CA LEU A 44 -1.23 -12.06 0.12
C LEU A 44 -0.45 -12.21 1.43
N LYS A 45 -1.01 -12.88 2.44
CA LYS A 45 -0.31 -13.15 3.70
C LYS A 45 0.93 -14.00 3.50
N GLU A 46 0.89 -14.98 2.63
CA GLU A 46 2.04 -15.81 2.27
C GLU A 46 3.14 -14.95 1.66
N ASP A 47 2.81 -14.12 0.68
CA ASP A 47 3.75 -13.18 0.06
C ASP A 47 4.35 -12.22 1.08
N MET A 48 3.53 -11.66 1.98
CA MET A 48 4.01 -10.74 3.03
C MET A 48 5.03 -11.41 3.94
N LYS A 49 4.81 -12.66 4.32
CA LYS A 49 5.77 -13.43 5.13
C LYS A 49 7.10 -13.64 4.41
N ILE A 50 7.03 -13.96 3.12
CA ILE A 50 8.23 -14.14 2.27
C ILE A 50 9.00 -12.83 2.15
N LEU A 51 8.33 -11.75 1.80
CA LEU A 51 8.93 -10.43 1.66
C LEU A 51 9.55 -9.94 2.98
N HIS A 52 8.86 -10.16 4.08
CA HIS A 52 9.37 -9.81 5.41
C HIS A 52 10.64 -10.62 5.76
N ALA A 53 10.65 -11.92 5.45
CA ALA A 53 11.82 -12.77 5.65
C ALA A 53 13.01 -12.35 4.77
N MET A 54 12.75 -11.74 3.61
CA MET A 54 13.76 -11.16 2.73
C MET A 54 14.29 -9.79 3.22
N GLY A 55 13.71 -9.24 4.27
CA GLY A 55 14.09 -7.93 4.79
C GLY A 55 13.30 -6.76 4.23
N ILE A 56 12.34 -6.99 3.34
CA ILE A 56 11.46 -5.93 2.81
C ILE A 56 10.56 -5.42 3.92
N ARG A 57 10.44 -4.08 4.04
CA ARG A 57 9.66 -3.42 5.08
C ARG A 57 8.68 -2.38 4.53
N PHE A 58 8.75 -2.08 3.24
CA PHE A 58 7.93 -1.06 2.61
C PHE A 58 7.43 -1.53 1.25
N LEU A 59 6.10 -1.45 1.04
CA LEU A 59 5.48 -1.84 -0.23
C LEU A 59 4.86 -0.64 -0.91
N ARG A 60 5.03 -0.55 -2.23
CA ARG A 60 4.30 0.40 -3.06
C ARG A 60 3.20 -0.34 -3.83
N THR A 61 1.96 0.11 -3.67
CA THR A 61 0.81 -0.31 -4.48
C THR A 61 0.55 0.69 -5.60
N TYR A 62 -0.43 0.42 -6.48
CA TYR A 62 -0.60 1.20 -7.71
C TYR A 62 -1.90 1.99 -7.76
N ASN A 63 -2.97 1.45 -7.20
CA ASN A 63 -4.28 2.08 -7.17
C ASN A 63 -5.10 1.57 -5.98
N VAL A 64 -6.21 2.25 -5.68
CA VAL A 64 -7.16 1.86 -4.64
C VAL A 64 -8.57 1.61 -5.17
N GLN A 65 -8.78 1.75 -6.48
CA GLN A 65 -10.05 1.41 -7.12
C GLN A 65 -10.30 -0.11 -7.15
N LEU A 66 -9.24 -0.92 -7.22
CA LEU A 66 -9.32 -2.37 -7.10
C LEU A 66 -9.19 -2.80 -5.63
N PRO A 67 -9.74 -3.97 -5.25
CA PRO A 67 -9.65 -4.46 -3.87
C PRO A 67 -8.22 -4.76 -3.39
N HIS A 68 -7.27 -4.87 -4.29
CA HIS A 68 -5.90 -5.29 -4.04
C HIS A 68 -5.23 -4.52 -2.89
N ALA A 69 -5.17 -3.19 -2.98
CA ALA A 69 -4.47 -2.38 -1.96
C ALA A 69 -5.10 -2.54 -0.57
N GLY A 70 -6.43 -2.53 -0.48
CA GLY A 70 -7.15 -2.75 0.77
C GLY A 70 -6.88 -4.14 1.36
N ASN A 71 -6.82 -5.17 0.50
CA ASN A 71 -6.51 -6.54 0.93
C ASN A 71 -5.04 -6.70 1.35
N VAL A 72 -4.11 -6.02 0.71
CA VAL A 72 -2.69 -5.99 1.13
C VAL A 72 -2.57 -5.39 2.53
N VAL A 73 -3.19 -4.24 2.77
CA VAL A 73 -3.17 -3.59 4.09
C VAL A 73 -3.84 -4.46 5.15
N LYS A 74 -4.97 -5.09 4.82
CA LYS A 74 -5.65 -6.04 5.71
C LYS A 74 -4.76 -7.24 6.03
N ALA A 75 -4.08 -7.82 5.05
CA ALA A 75 -3.16 -8.93 5.27
C ALA A 75 -2.04 -8.56 6.25
N ILE A 76 -1.44 -7.38 6.08
CA ILE A 76 -0.42 -6.86 6.99
C ILE A 76 -0.99 -6.67 8.40
N HIS A 77 -2.20 -6.08 8.51
CA HIS A 77 -2.86 -5.87 9.79
C HIS A 77 -3.07 -7.18 10.55
N GLU A 78 -3.58 -8.21 9.88
CA GLU A 78 -3.79 -9.52 10.48
C GLU A 78 -2.47 -10.18 10.89
N LEU A 79 -1.42 -10.10 10.07
CA LEU A 79 -0.10 -10.63 10.40
C LEU A 79 0.52 -9.92 11.61
N LYS A 80 0.33 -8.62 11.76
CA LYS A 80 0.77 -7.86 12.95
C LYS A 80 0.04 -8.30 14.22
N GLN A 81 -1.22 -8.72 14.10
CA GLN A 81 -1.97 -9.28 15.23
C GLN A 81 -1.50 -10.69 15.61
N GLU A 82 -1.09 -11.49 14.64
CA GLU A 82 -0.56 -12.84 14.84
C GLU A 82 0.88 -12.82 15.39
N ASP A 83 1.69 -11.84 14.98
CA ASP A 83 3.10 -11.69 15.38
C ASP A 83 3.44 -10.21 15.59
N SER A 84 3.68 -9.84 16.84
CA SER A 84 4.04 -8.46 17.22
C SER A 84 5.36 -7.96 16.61
N ASN A 85 6.22 -8.87 16.14
CA ASN A 85 7.48 -8.54 15.46
C ASN A 85 7.31 -8.33 13.96
N PHE A 86 6.13 -8.61 13.41
CA PHE A 86 5.86 -8.37 11.99
C PHE A 86 5.76 -6.86 11.73
N GLU A 87 6.65 -6.35 10.89
CA GLU A 87 6.73 -4.93 10.55
C GLU A 87 6.72 -4.76 9.02
N MET A 88 5.69 -4.12 8.50
CA MET A 88 5.53 -3.82 7.09
C MET A 88 4.69 -2.56 6.94
N TYR A 89 5.12 -1.66 6.05
CA TYR A 89 4.44 -0.40 5.75
C TYR A 89 4.05 -0.32 4.28
N VAL A 90 3.12 0.55 3.97
CA VAL A 90 2.60 0.71 2.60
C VAL A 90 2.63 2.17 2.18
N MET A 91 3.12 2.40 0.98
CA MET A 91 2.87 3.58 0.16
C MET A 91 1.73 3.25 -0.79
N LEU A 92 0.56 3.84 -0.57
CA LEU A 92 -0.58 3.67 -1.46
C LEU A 92 -0.37 4.48 -2.74
N GLY A 93 -0.45 3.80 -3.88
CA GLY A 93 -0.60 4.48 -5.15
C GLY A 93 -2.04 4.96 -5.31
N ALA A 94 -2.24 6.23 -5.62
CA ALA A 94 -3.50 6.77 -6.07
C ALA A 94 -3.42 6.99 -7.57
N TRP A 95 -4.23 6.27 -8.33
CA TRP A 95 -4.20 6.36 -9.78
C TRP A 95 -4.94 7.60 -10.26
N ILE A 96 -4.19 8.55 -10.80
CA ILE A 96 -4.75 9.79 -11.39
C ILE A 96 -4.80 9.63 -12.90
N ASP A 97 -5.98 9.84 -13.46
CA ASP A 97 -6.27 9.54 -14.85
C ASP A 97 -6.56 10.81 -15.66
N CYS A 98 -6.30 10.72 -16.96
CA CYS A 98 -6.60 11.75 -17.95
C CYS A 98 -7.04 11.12 -19.27
N ALA A 99 -7.52 11.92 -20.21
CA ALA A 99 -7.88 11.43 -21.53
C ALA A 99 -6.67 10.78 -22.22
N GLY A 100 -6.84 9.56 -22.71
CA GLY A 100 -5.81 8.82 -23.41
C GLY A 100 -4.60 8.40 -22.55
N ALA A 101 -4.74 8.32 -21.24
CA ALA A 101 -3.64 7.96 -20.31
C ALA A 101 -2.94 6.65 -20.65
N TRP A 102 -3.66 5.71 -21.24
CA TRP A 102 -3.15 4.38 -21.63
C TRP A 102 -2.72 4.29 -23.10
N THR A 103 -2.70 5.41 -23.81
CA THR A 103 -2.34 5.49 -25.23
C THR A 103 -1.02 6.23 -25.41
N ASP A 104 -0.52 6.23 -26.66
CA ASP A 104 0.69 6.99 -27.02
C ASP A 104 0.47 8.52 -27.00
N PHE A 105 -0.79 8.97 -26.86
CA PHE A 105 -1.18 10.39 -26.92
C PHE A 105 -2.03 10.79 -25.71
N PRO A 106 -1.47 10.77 -24.47
CA PRO A 106 -2.21 11.24 -23.31
C PRO A 106 -2.41 12.76 -23.35
N ASP A 107 -3.61 13.21 -23.01
CA ASP A 107 -3.94 14.63 -22.88
C ASP A 107 -4.09 14.99 -21.40
N HIS A 108 -3.04 15.49 -20.80
CA HIS A 108 -3.01 15.87 -19.38
C HIS A 108 -3.85 17.12 -19.07
N SER A 109 -4.32 17.86 -20.07
CA SER A 109 -5.24 18.99 -19.87
C SER A 109 -6.69 18.55 -19.65
N VAL A 110 -7.02 17.30 -20.00
CA VAL A 110 -8.34 16.69 -19.83
C VAL A 110 -8.26 15.59 -18.77
N GLU A 111 -8.40 16.01 -17.51
CA GLU A 111 -8.42 15.08 -16.37
C GLU A 111 -9.80 14.44 -16.20
N ASP A 112 -9.82 13.22 -15.66
CA ASP A 112 -11.05 12.61 -15.15
C ASP A 112 -11.25 13.03 -13.69
N ALA A 113 -11.79 14.24 -13.50
CA ALA A 113 -11.89 14.88 -12.19
C ALA A 113 -12.71 14.06 -11.18
N GLU A 114 -13.78 13.41 -11.63
CA GLU A 114 -14.64 12.59 -10.74
C GLU A 114 -13.92 11.32 -10.31
N ALA A 115 -13.36 10.57 -11.25
CA ALA A 115 -12.62 9.35 -10.95
C ALA A 115 -11.40 9.64 -10.06
N ASN A 116 -10.68 10.73 -10.34
CA ASN A 116 -9.52 11.14 -9.56
C ASN A 116 -9.90 11.51 -8.12
N ALA A 117 -11.00 12.26 -7.93
CA ALA A 117 -11.51 12.60 -6.60
C ALA A 117 -11.89 11.34 -5.80
N GLN A 118 -12.59 10.39 -6.43
CA GLN A 118 -12.97 9.12 -5.80
C GLN A 118 -11.76 8.27 -5.43
N GLU A 119 -10.73 8.24 -6.26
CA GLU A 119 -9.49 7.53 -5.98
C GLU A 119 -8.78 8.11 -4.76
N ILE A 120 -8.66 9.42 -4.69
CA ILE A 120 -8.06 10.13 -3.54
C ILE A 120 -8.86 9.87 -2.26
N GLU A 121 -10.19 9.95 -2.32
CA GLU A 121 -11.05 9.66 -1.16
C GLU A 121 -10.85 8.23 -0.63
N ARG A 122 -10.78 7.24 -1.52
CA ARG A 122 -10.53 5.85 -1.14
C ARG A 122 -9.15 5.68 -0.50
N ALA A 123 -8.13 6.32 -1.06
CA ALA A 123 -6.77 6.26 -0.52
C ALA A 123 -6.68 6.88 0.88
N VAL A 124 -7.29 8.04 1.07
CA VAL A 124 -7.35 8.74 2.37
C VAL A 124 -8.11 7.89 3.40
N ALA A 125 -9.28 7.36 3.04
CA ALA A 125 -10.07 6.51 3.93
C ALA A 125 -9.30 5.27 4.39
N LEU A 126 -8.55 4.62 3.49
CA LEU A 126 -7.73 3.47 3.82
C LEU A 126 -6.55 3.85 4.73
N ALA A 127 -5.90 4.99 4.47
CA ALA A 127 -4.83 5.51 5.31
C ALA A 127 -5.31 5.87 6.72
N GLU A 128 -6.48 6.49 6.85
CA GLU A 128 -7.09 6.83 8.14
C GLU A 128 -7.49 5.59 8.94
N ARG A 129 -7.90 4.53 8.26
CA ARG A 129 -8.28 3.25 8.89
C ARG A 129 -7.08 2.47 9.42
N TYR A 130 -5.93 2.57 8.75
CA TYR A 130 -4.70 1.84 9.09
C TYR A 130 -3.49 2.77 9.16
N PRO A 131 -3.49 3.75 10.08
CA PRO A 131 -2.45 4.77 10.12
C PRO A 131 -1.08 4.24 10.56
N ASP A 132 -1.05 3.08 11.19
CA ASP A 132 0.17 2.37 11.57
C ASP A 132 0.83 1.62 10.41
N ILE A 133 0.09 1.39 9.33
CA ILE A 133 0.56 0.64 8.16
C ILE A 133 0.75 1.56 6.94
N VAL A 134 -0.26 2.35 6.61
CA VAL A 134 -0.20 3.28 5.47
C VAL A 134 0.50 4.56 5.90
N LYS A 135 1.67 4.81 5.34
CA LYS A 135 2.52 5.94 5.73
C LYS A 135 2.64 7.01 4.65
N VAL A 136 2.36 6.67 3.41
CA VAL A 136 2.45 7.57 2.26
C VAL A 136 1.32 7.29 1.28
N ILE A 137 0.79 8.34 0.66
CA ILE A 137 -0.06 8.30 -0.53
C ILE A 137 0.71 8.99 -1.65
N ALA A 138 0.84 8.34 -2.80
CA ALA A 138 1.61 8.86 -3.95
C ALA A 138 0.86 8.70 -5.27
#